data_90ab746edde6ecfef9f6a44661d0ff1d
#
_entry.id   90ab746edde6ecfef9f6a44661d0ff1d
#
_cell.length_a   1.000
_cell.length_b   1.000
_cell.length_c   1.000
_cell.angle_alpha   90.00
_cell.angle_beta   90.00
_cell.angle_gamma   90.00
#
_symmetry.space_group_name_H-M   'P 1'
#
loop_
_entity.id
_entity.type
_entity.pdbx_description
1 polymer ?
#
loop_
_entity_poly.entity_id
_entity_poly.type
_entity_poly.pdbx_seq_one_letter_code
_entity_poly.pdbx_strand_id
1 'polypeptide(L)'
;DYDRFMGEASGAGVIFGNTGGVMEAALRTAYSYITGEIPPSALLDLKPVRGYEGIREASLDVKGTTVNVAVVYGTANARKLIELIKSGEKNYHFVEVMTCPGGCIGGGGQPRDFAADANASRKARIESLYKRDASLTLRSSHENPEIKELYEEFYGKPLSELAEEMLHTMYTDRSSDINKEIIKGETKKMAKWKCTVCGYIHEGEMTDDFKCPVCKAPASKFEKIEEVPAKNPFAGTKTEKNLWEAFAGESQARNKYTYFASVAKKAGYEQIAAIFLQTDENEKEHAKNRFKTRGE
;
A
#
# COMPACT_ATOMS: atom_id res chain seq x y z
N ASP A 1 -4.55 25.16 -19.02
CA ASP A 1 -5.67 24.29 -18.67
C ASP A 1 -5.18 22.85 -18.78
N TYR A 2 -5.60 22.00 -17.84
CA TYR A 2 -5.28 20.57 -17.88
C TYR A 2 -6.30 19.84 -18.75
N ASP A 3 -5.91 18.69 -19.31
CA ASP A 3 -6.83 17.79 -19.98
C ASP A 3 -7.96 17.39 -19.03
N ARG A 4 -9.17 17.35 -19.53
CA ARG A 4 -10.36 16.99 -18.74
C ARG A 4 -10.56 15.48 -18.63
N PHE A 5 -9.70 14.68 -19.26
CA PHE A 5 -9.83 13.24 -19.25
C PHE A 5 -9.81 12.69 -17.83
N MET A 6 -10.84 11.95 -17.45
CA MET A 6 -11.04 11.41 -16.10
C MET A 6 -11.07 12.46 -14.97
N GLY A 7 -11.45 13.69 -15.28
CA GLY A 7 -11.50 14.81 -14.34
C GLY A 7 -12.74 14.84 -13.46
N GLU A 8 -13.83 14.20 -13.87
CA GLU A 8 -15.07 14.16 -13.10
C GLU A 8 -15.05 13.05 -12.06
N ALA A 9 -15.11 13.43 -10.78
CA ALA A 9 -15.10 12.48 -9.68
C ALA A 9 -16.50 11.99 -9.35
N SER A 10 -16.70 10.66 -9.22
CA SER A 10 -17.89 10.08 -8.62
C SER A 10 -17.74 9.94 -7.11
N GLY A 11 -18.86 9.93 -6.38
CA GLY A 11 -18.87 9.64 -4.95
C GLY A 11 -18.25 8.29 -4.62
N ALA A 12 -18.51 7.27 -5.45
CA ALA A 12 -17.88 5.95 -5.35
C ALA A 12 -16.34 6.05 -5.40
N GLY A 13 -15.78 6.84 -6.33
CA GLY A 13 -14.32 7.04 -6.41
C GLY A 13 -13.75 7.76 -5.17
N VAL A 14 -14.48 8.73 -4.64
CA VAL A 14 -14.06 9.47 -3.44
C VAL A 14 -13.93 8.56 -2.22
N ILE A 15 -14.88 7.66 -1.99
CA ILE A 15 -14.90 6.80 -0.80
C ILE A 15 -13.89 5.64 -0.85
N PHE A 16 -13.21 5.41 -1.97
CA PHE A 16 -12.15 4.38 -2.07
C PHE A 16 -11.03 4.59 -1.03
N GLY A 17 -10.83 5.82 -0.56
CA GLY A 17 -9.87 6.12 0.49
C GLY A 17 -10.17 5.48 1.84
N ASN A 18 -11.41 5.04 2.09
CA ASN A 18 -11.86 4.44 3.34
C ASN A 18 -11.95 2.93 3.25
N THR A 19 -11.66 2.22 4.34
CA THR A 19 -12.08 0.82 4.47
C THR A 19 -13.60 0.75 4.49
N GLY A 20 -14.18 -0.03 3.59
CA GLY A 20 -15.62 -0.11 3.32
C GLY A 20 -16.07 0.70 2.10
N GLY A 21 -15.24 1.63 1.64
CA GLY A 21 -15.58 2.46 0.48
C GLY A 21 -15.52 1.71 -0.83
N VAL A 22 -14.53 0.85 -1.03
CA VAL A 22 -14.47 -0.02 -2.22
C VAL A 22 -15.63 -1.00 -2.23
N MET A 23 -15.98 -1.57 -1.06
CA MET A 23 -17.16 -2.43 -0.89
C MET A 23 -18.44 -1.70 -1.30
N GLU A 24 -18.68 -0.50 -0.76
CA GLU A 24 -19.87 0.28 -1.11
C GLU A 24 -19.91 0.59 -2.61
N ALA A 25 -18.79 1.03 -3.20
CA ALA A 25 -18.69 1.35 -4.61
C ALA A 25 -19.00 0.12 -5.50
N ALA A 26 -18.43 -1.04 -5.16
CA ALA A 26 -18.67 -2.29 -5.87
C ALA A 26 -20.13 -2.73 -5.77
N LEU A 27 -20.74 -2.64 -4.58
CA LEU A 27 -22.14 -3.01 -4.36
C LEU A 27 -23.11 -2.08 -5.09
N ARG A 28 -22.84 -0.78 -5.15
CA ARG A 28 -23.64 0.17 -5.95
C ARG A 28 -23.68 -0.24 -7.41
N THR A 29 -22.54 -0.54 -7.98
CA THR A 29 -22.41 -0.97 -9.39
C THR A 29 -23.02 -2.35 -9.60
N ALA A 30 -22.71 -3.33 -8.76
CA ALA A 30 -23.25 -4.70 -8.85
C ALA A 30 -24.78 -4.72 -8.76
N TYR A 31 -25.36 -3.94 -7.85
CA TYR A 31 -26.81 -3.81 -7.73
C TYR A 31 -27.44 -3.36 -9.05
N SER A 32 -26.92 -2.28 -9.64
CA SER A 32 -27.45 -1.77 -10.91
C SER A 32 -27.32 -2.77 -12.06
N TYR A 33 -26.20 -3.48 -12.15
CA TYR A 33 -26.02 -4.53 -13.18
C TYR A 33 -26.95 -5.72 -13.01
N ILE A 34 -27.21 -6.16 -11.78
CA ILE A 34 -28.06 -7.32 -11.50
C ILE A 34 -29.54 -6.97 -11.62
N THR A 35 -29.93 -5.78 -11.18
CA THR A 35 -31.34 -5.41 -11.08
C THR A 35 -31.83 -4.57 -12.27
N GLY A 36 -30.94 -3.85 -12.94
CA GLY A 36 -31.27 -2.81 -13.91
C GLY A 36 -31.82 -1.53 -13.26
N GLU A 37 -31.73 -1.41 -11.94
CA GLU A 37 -32.30 -0.31 -11.16
C GLU A 37 -31.20 0.56 -10.54
N ILE A 38 -31.55 1.79 -10.18
CA ILE A 38 -30.67 2.69 -9.42
C ILE A 38 -30.51 2.15 -8.00
N PRO A 39 -29.29 2.16 -7.42
CA PRO A 39 -29.08 1.70 -6.07
C PRO A 39 -29.97 2.45 -5.05
N PRO A 40 -30.66 1.74 -4.15
CA PRO A 40 -31.49 2.38 -3.13
C PRO A 40 -30.65 3.20 -2.15
N SER A 41 -31.26 4.18 -1.48
CA SER A 41 -30.58 5.04 -0.52
C SER A 41 -29.85 4.27 0.59
N ALA A 42 -30.38 3.14 1.02
CA ALA A 42 -29.75 2.27 2.02
C ALA A 42 -28.43 1.67 1.54
N LEU A 43 -28.27 1.44 0.23
CA LEU A 43 -27.04 0.95 -0.38
C LEU A 43 -26.08 2.10 -0.70
N LEU A 44 -26.58 3.29 -1.00
CA LEU A 44 -25.77 4.51 -1.15
C LEU A 44 -25.18 4.95 0.18
N ASP A 45 -25.76 4.56 1.29
CA ASP A 45 -25.35 4.85 2.67
C ASP A 45 -25.28 3.56 3.49
N LEU A 46 -24.40 2.65 3.14
CA LEU A 46 -24.28 1.33 3.76
C LEU A 46 -23.62 1.42 5.15
N LYS A 47 -24.37 1.95 6.11
CA LYS A 47 -23.90 2.23 7.48
C LYS A 47 -23.18 1.08 8.18
N PRO A 48 -23.59 -0.21 8.06
CA PRO A 48 -22.91 -1.29 8.77
C PRO A 48 -21.45 -1.49 8.38
N VAL A 49 -21.04 -1.11 7.16
CA VAL A 49 -19.63 -1.20 6.73
C VAL A 49 -18.86 0.08 6.95
N ARG A 50 -19.52 1.16 7.40
CA ARG A 50 -18.87 2.45 7.74
C ARG A 50 -18.39 2.43 9.19
N GLY A 51 -17.36 3.20 9.49
CA GLY A 51 -16.79 3.34 10.84
C GLY A 51 -15.32 3.00 10.91
N TYR A 52 -14.83 2.80 12.12
CA TYR A 52 -13.39 2.61 12.39
C TYR A 52 -13.08 1.29 13.10
N GLU A 53 -14.03 0.39 13.23
CA GLU A 53 -13.81 -0.96 13.76
C GLU A 53 -13.02 -1.79 12.74
N GLY A 54 -12.15 -2.66 13.24
CA GLY A 54 -11.23 -3.45 12.41
C GLY A 54 -11.90 -4.46 11.50
N ILE A 55 -13.05 -4.99 11.88
CA ILE A 55 -13.89 -5.90 11.10
C ILE A 55 -15.33 -5.40 11.19
N ARG A 56 -16.00 -5.25 10.06
CA ARG A 56 -17.41 -4.85 9.96
C ARG A 56 -18.09 -5.70 8.92
N GLU A 57 -19.35 -5.99 9.13
CA GLU A 57 -20.13 -6.92 8.33
C GLU A 57 -21.47 -6.31 7.94
N ALA A 58 -21.99 -6.70 6.80
CA ALA A 58 -23.34 -6.37 6.36
C ALA A 58 -23.97 -7.54 5.61
N SER A 59 -25.29 -7.61 5.69
CA SER A 59 -26.12 -8.49 4.87
C SER A 59 -27.13 -7.65 4.10
N LEU A 60 -27.24 -7.89 2.81
CA LEU A 60 -28.07 -7.14 1.89
C LEU A 60 -28.99 -8.11 1.15
N ASP A 61 -30.23 -7.71 0.95
CA ASP A 61 -31.13 -8.41 0.02
C ASP A 61 -31.00 -7.79 -1.38
N VAL A 62 -30.70 -8.63 -2.37
CA VAL A 62 -30.67 -8.25 -3.78
C VAL A 62 -31.63 -9.18 -4.54
N LYS A 63 -32.84 -8.71 -4.80
CA LYS A 63 -33.91 -9.48 -5.46
C LYS A 63 -34.17 -10.85 -4.82
N GLY A 64 -34.26 -10.91 -3.50
CA GLY A 64 -34.52 -12.13 -2.76
C GLY A 64 -33.29 -13.00 -2.49
N THR A 65 -32.10 -12.56 -2.90
CA THR A 65 -30.84 -13.23 -2.58
C THR A 65 -30.11 -12.45 -1.50
N THR A 66 -29.82 -13.10 -0.37
CA THR A 66 -29.02 -12.47 0.70
C THR A 66 -27.55 -12.47 0.32
N VAL A 67 -26.97 -11.29 0.22
CA VAL A 67 -25.55 -11.08 -0.03
C VAL A 67 -24.87 -10.66 1.27
N ASN A 68 -24.00 -11.50 1.79
CA ASN A 68 -23.18 -11.24 2.98
C ASN A 68 -21.84 -10.68 2.58
N VAL A 69 -21.43 -9.59 3.20
CA VAL A 69 -20.17 -8.90 2.90
C VAL A 69 -19.44 -8.56 4.18
N ALA A 70 -18.11 -8.47 4.08
CA ALA A 70 -17.27 -8.03 5.19
C ALA A 70 -16.21 -7.06 4.71
N VAL A 71 -15.87 -6.10 5.56
CA VAL A 71 -14.75 -5.18 5.35
C VAL A 71 -13.81 -5.25 6.53
N VAL A 72 -12.52 -5.27 6.24
CA VAL A 72 -11.50 -5.43 7.26
C VAL A 72 -10.28 -4.58 6.97
N TYR A 73 -9.67 -4.03 8.01
CA TYR A 73 -8.34 -3.45 7.89
C TYR A 73 -7.36 -4.08 8.88
N GLY A 74 -6.09 -4.08 8.46
CA GLY A 74 -4.98 -4.65 9.22
C GLY A 74 -4.87 -6.17 9.09
N THR A 75 -3.64 -6.64 8.96
CA THR A 75 -3.32 -8.05 8.69
C THR A 75 -3.77 -8.99 9.82
N ALA A 76 -3.73 -8.53 11.08
CA ALA A 76 -4.20 -9.32 12.22
C ALA A 76 -5.73 -9.56 12.17
N ASN A 77 -6.50 -8.53 11.79
CA ASN A 77 -7.95 -8.66 11.62
C ASN A 77 -8.29 -9.51 10.40
N ALA A 78 -7.56 -9.34 9.29
CA ALA A 78 -7.71 -10.17 8.10
C ALA A 78 -7.48 -11.65 8.41
N ARG A 79 -6.46 -11.98 9.23
CA ARG A 79 -6.22 -13.35 9.68
C ARG A 79 -7.41 -13.91 10.45
N LYS A 80 -7.95 -13.15 11.42
CA LYS A 80 -9.14 -13.58 12.18
C LYS A 80 -10.32 -13.86 11.27
N LEU A 81 -10.60 -12.98 10.29
CA LEU A 81 -11.68 -13.16 9.34
C LEU A 81 -11.49 -14.42 8.48
N ILE A 82 -10.26 -14.66 8.01
CA ILE A 82 -9.92 -15.86 7.23
C ILE A 82 -10.12 -17.14 8.07
N GLU A 83 -9.76 -17.12 9.36
CA GLU A 83 -9.97 -18.26 10.27
C GLU A 83 -11.46 -18.56 10.45
N LEU A 84 -12.31 -17.54 10.61
CA LEU A 84 -13.78 -17.69 10.68
C LEU A 84 -14.39 -18.25 9.39
N ILE A 85 -13.86 -17.83 8.24
CA ILE A 85 -14.29 -18.38 6.94
C ILE A 85 -13.86 -19.85 6.79
N LYS A 86 -12.62 -20.16 7.15
CA LYS A 86 -12.08 -21.53 7.05
C LYS A 86 -12.74 -22.51 8.02
N SER A 87 -13.16 -22.04 9.18
CA SER A 87 -13.92 -22.87 10.13
C SER A 87 -15.38 -23.12 9.72
N GLY A 88 -15.87 -22.41 8.70
CA GLY A 88 -17.26 -22.46 8.27
C GLY A 88 -18.21 -21.67 9.18
N GLU A 89 -17.69 -20.94 10.18
CA GLU A 89 -18.50 -20.12 11.08
C GLU A 89 -19.12 -18.91 10.36
N LYS A 90 -18.39 -18.39 9.37
CA LYS A 90 -18.79 -17.23 8.57
C LYS A 90 -18.67 -17.53 7.07
N ASN A 91 -19.63 -17.02 6.32
CA ASN A 91 -19.64 -17.12 4.86
C ASN A 91 -19.98 -15.77 4.23
N TYR A 92 -19.08 -15.28 3.38
CA TYR A 92 -19.25 -14.00 2.69
C TYR A 92 -19.16 -14.18 1.19
N HIS A 93 -19.94 -13.41 0.46
CA HIS A 93 -19.89 -13.35 -1.00
C HIS A 93 -18.80 -12.40 -1.48
N PHE A 94 -18.49 -11.37 -0.67
CA PHE A 94 -17.44 -10.41 -0.98
C PHE A 94 -16.77 -9.91 0.30
N VAL A 95 -15.43 -9.83 0.29
CA VAL A 95 -14.61 -9.35 1.40
C VAL A 95 -13.65 -8.29 0.91
N GLU A 96 -13.70 -7.09 1.49
CA GLU A 96 -12.72 -6.04 1.28
C GLU A 96 -11.63 -6.12 2.35
N VAL A 97 -10.37 -6.12 1.95
CA VAL A 97 -9.22 -6.14 2.86
C VAL A 97 -8.31 -4.94 2.58
N MET A 98 -8.12 -4.09 3.57
CA MET A 98 -7.14 -3.00 3.53
C MET A 98 -6.06 -3.18 4.59
N THR A 99 -4.82 -2.83 4.28
CA THR A 99 -3.69 -3.00 5.21
C THR A 99 -3.64 -1.91 6.27
N CYS A 100 -3.88 -0.66 5.85
CA CYS A 100 -3.77 0.49 6.74
C CYS A 100 -5.01 0.66 7.61
N PRO A 101 -4.87 1.11 8.89
CA PRO A 101 -6.00 1.41 9.75
C PRO A 101 -6.93 2.47 9.17
N GLY A 102 -8.17 2.10 8.90
CA GLY A 102 -9.18 2.95 8.29
C GLY A 102 -9.10 3.10 6.78
N GLY A 103 -8.13 2.44 6.12
CA GLY A 103 -7.89 2.51 4.69
C GLY A 103 -6.76 3.47 4.32
N CYS A 104 -6.75 3.96 3.08
CA CYS A 104 -5.71 4.87 2.56
C CYS A 104 -5.62 6.18 3.36
N ILE A 105 -6.69 6.61 4.00
CA ILE A 105 -6.71 7.79 4.90
C ILE A 105 -5.80 7.63 6.13
N GLY A 106 -5.41 6.43 6.47
CA GLY A 106 -4.47 6.10 7.55
C GLY A 106 -3.09 5.65 7.05
N GLY A 107 -2.86 5.67 5.73
CA GLY A 107 -1.64 5.21 5.10
C GLY A 107 -0.45 6.16 5.20
N GLY A 108 0.68 5.73 4.63
CA GLY A 108 1.87 6.57 4.47
C GLY A 108 1.58 7.78 3.58
N GLY A 109 2.26 8.88 3.79
CA GLY A 109 2.03 10.12 3.04
C GLY A 109 0.86 10.97 3.54
N GLN A 110 0.00 10.45 4.42
CA GLN A 110 -1.02 11.28 5.07
C GLN A 110 -0.38 12.24 6.08
N PRO A 111 -0.85 13.49 6.15
CA PRO A 111 -0.36 14.45 7.14
C PRO A 111 -0.49 13.88 8.56
N ARG A 112 0.56 14.01 9.35
CA ARG A 112 0.59 13.59 10.76
C ARG A 112 0.57 14.82 11.65
N ASP A 113 -0.42 14.86 12.54
CA ASP A 113 -0.41 15.78 13.66
C ASP A 113 0.08 15.00 14.89
N PHE A 114 1.27 15.33 15.36
CA PHE A 114 1.87 14.67 16.53
C PHE A 114 1.22 15.07 17.85
N ALA A 115 0.44 16.14 17.85
CA ALA A 115 -0.29 16.62 19.03
C ALA A 115 -1.71 16.05 19.13
N ALA A 116 -2.26 15.52 18.02
CA ALA A 116 -3.61 14.98 17.96
C ALA A 116 -3.63 13.45 18.07
N ASP A 117 -4.75 12.91 18.58
CA ASP A 117 -5.02 11.49 18.52
C ASP A 117 -5.14 11.02 17.04
N ALA A 118 -4.25 10.13 16.64
CA ALA A 118 -4.22 9.60 15.28
C ALA A 118 -5.55 8.94 14.86
N ASN A 119 -6.29 8.36 15.79
CA ASN A 119 -7.59 7.74 15.51
C ASN A 119 -8.67 8.80 15.32
N ALA A 120 -8.64 9.89 16.05
CA ALA A 120 -9.54 11.03 15.87
C ALA A 120 -9.33 11.65 14.47
N SER A 121 -8.08 11.85 14.07
CA SER A 121 -7.76 12.36 12.72
C SER A 121 -8.23 11.42 11.61
N ARG A 122 -8.07 10.11 11.77
CA ARG A 122 -8.58 9.12 10.80
C ARG A 122 -10.10 9.14 10.71
N LYS A 123 -10.81 9.17 11.83
CA LYS A 123 -12.27 9.28 11.87
C LYS A 123 -12.76 10.54 11.16
N ALA A 124 -12.15 11.68 11.42
CA ALA A 124 -12.49 12.94 10.75
C ALA A 124 -12.30 12.87 9.22
N ARG A 125 -11.23 12.21 8.76
CA ARG A 125 -10.99 11.99 7.33
C ARG A 125 -12.06 11.07 6.72
N ILE A 126 -12.40 9.96 7.38
CA ILE A 126 -13.47 9.05 6.96
C ILE A 126 -14.79 9.83 6.78
N GLU A 127 -15.17 10.61 7.80
CA GLU A 127 -16.37 11.43 7.77
C GLU A 127 -16.37 12.44 6.62
N SER A 128 -15.22 13.08 6.38
CA SER A 128 -15.04 14.04 5.29
C SER A 128 -15.27 13.40 3.91
N LEU A 129 -14.73 12.20 3.66
CA LEU A 129 -14.93 11.52 2.39
C LEU A 129 -16.39 11.07 2.19
N TYR A 130 -17.04 10.54 3.19
CA TYR A 130 -18.47 10.19 3.10
C TYR A 130 -19.36 11.43 2.94
N LYS A 131 -19.03 12.53 3.61
CA LYS A 131 -19.73 13.81 3.42
C LYS A 131 -19.55 14.33 2.01
N ARG A 132 -18.36 14.19 1.43
CA ARG A 132 -18.11 14.56 0.04
C ARG A 132 -18.90 13.67 -0.91
N ASP A 133 -18.90 12.35 -0.74
CA ASP A 133 -19.73 11.42 -1.54
C ASP A 133 -21.20 11.82 -1.51
N ALA A 134 -21.75 12.07 -0.31
CA ALA A 134 -23.14 12.47 -0.15
C ALA A 134 -23.50 13.81 -0.83
N SER A 135 -22.52 14.70 -1.03
CA SER A 135 -22.70 15.99 -1.69
C SER A 135 -22.64 15.92 -3.22
N LEU A 136 -22.21 14.81 -3.79
CA LEU A 136 -22.11 14.64 -5.24
C LEU A 136 -23.41 14.07 -5.81
N THR A 137 -23.78 14.55 -6.99
CA THR A 137 -24.91 14.00 -7.76
C THR A 137 -24.56 12.66 -8.36
N LEU A 138 -23.32 12.50 -8.85
CA LEU A 138 -22.79 11.28 -9.42
C LEU A 138 -22.20 10.41 -8.29
N ARG A 139 -22.94 9.39 -7.86
CA ARG A 139 -22.55 8.57 -6.72
C ARG A 139 -22.04 7.16 -7.07
N SER A 140 -22.26 6.72 -8.29
CA SER A 140 -21.85 5.38 -8.77
C SER A 140 -20.80 5.50 -9.88
N SER A 141 -19.77 4.66 -9.87
CA SER A 141 -18.67 4.73 -10.84
C SER A 141 -19.14 4.41 -12.27
N HIS A 142 -20.06 3.45 -12.43
CA HIS A 142 -20.59 3.07 -13.75
C HIS A 142 -21.49 4.13 -14.41
N GLU A 143 -21.91 5.14 -13.65
CA GLU A 143 -22.69 6.27 -14.17
C GLU A 143 -21.80 7.40 -14.67
N ASN A 144 -20.50 7.39 -14.35
CA ASN A 144 -19.56 8.41 -14.77
C ASN A 144 -19.45 8.43 -16.30
N PRO A 145 -19.78 9.57 -16.96
CA PRO A 145 -19.75 9.66 -18.42
C PRO A 145 -18.37 9.42 -19.00
N GLU A 146 -17.31 9.89 -18.35
CA GLU A 146 -15.93 9.67 -18.79
C GLU A 146 -15.51 8.19 -18.72
N ILE A 147 -16.02 7.46 -17.73
CA ILE A 147 -15.82 6.00 -17.65
C ILE A 147 -16.57 5.27 -18.76
N LYS A 148 -17.79 5.70 -19.08
CA LYS A 148 -18.55 5.14 -20.19
C LYS A 148 -17.85 5.36 -21.52
N GLU A 149 -17.43 6.60 -21.79
CA GLU A 149 -16.66 6.96 -22.97
C GLU A 149 -15.38 6.13 -23.10
N LEU A 150 -14.62 5.97 -22.00
CA LEU A 150 -13.41 5.15 -21.98
C LEU A 150 -13.69 3.68 -22.36
N TYR A 151 -14.80 3.10 -21.86
CA TYR A 151 -15.18 1.75 -22.24
C TYR A 151 -15.65 1.66 -23.68
N GLU A 152 -16.45 2.62 -24.15
CA GLU A 152 -16.97 2.66 -25.52
C GLU A 152 -15.85 2.85 -26.55
N GLU A 153 -14.90 3.74 -26.28
CA GLU A 153 -13.84 4.07 -27.23
C GLU A 153 -12.63 3.16 -27.15
N PHE A 154 -12.31 2.59 -25.99
CA PHE A 154 -11.06 1.86 -25.79
C PHE A 154 -11.26 0.42 -25.30
N TYR A 155 -11.94 0.19 -24.19
CA TYR A 155 -12.08 -1.15 -23.61
C TYR A 155 -13.19 -2.00 -24.25
N GLY A 156 -14.11 -1.40 -24.96
CA GLY A 156 -15.31 -2.02 -25.53
C GLY A 156 -16.42 -2.19 -24.49
N LYS A 157 -16.26 -3.09 -23.54
CA LYS A 157 -17.23 -3.34 -22.48
C LYS A 157 -16.53 -3.85 -21.21
N PRO A 158 -17.18 -3.75 -20.04
CA PRO A 158 -16.69 -4.42 -18.83
C PRO A 158 -16.49 -5.92 -19.06
N LEU A 159 -15.40 -6.47 -18.51
CA LEU A 159 -14.99 -7.88 -18.68
C LEU A 159 -14.66 -8.26 -20.15
N SER A 160 -14.31 -7.31 -21.00
CA SER A 160 -13.71 -7.62 -22.30
C SER A 160 -12.28 -8.12 -22.09
N GLU A 161 -11.74 -8.86 -23.03
CA GLU A 161 -10.36 -9.36 -22.99
C GLU A 161 -9.34 -8.21 -22.80
N LEU A 162 -9.53 -7.11 -23.50
CA LEU A 162 -8.68 -5.93 -23.36
C LEU A 162 -8.81 -5.28 -21.97
N ALA A 163 -10.03 -5.19 -21.42
CA ALA A 163 -10.24 -4.65 -20.08
C ALA A 163 -9.60 -5.55 -19.01
N GLU A 164 -9.70 -6.86 -19.13
CA GLU A 164 -9.06 -7.82 -18.23
C GLU A 164 -7.53 -7.69 -18.28
N GLU A 165 -6.94 -7.62 -19.49
CA GLU A 165 -5.50 -7.48 -19.67
C GLU A 165 -4.98 -6.16 -19.10
N MET A 166 -5.67 -5.06 -19.37
CA MET A 166 -5.18 -3.71 -19.02
C MET A 166 -5.48 -3.27 -17.59
N LEU A 167 -6.60 -3.72 -17.02
CA LEU A 167 -7.04 -3.29 -15.70
C LEU A 167 -6.64 -4.26 -14.59
N HIS A 168 -6.33 -5.52 -14.91
CA HIS A 168 -5.89 -6.50 -13.94
C HIS A 168 -4.38 -6.70 -13.98
N THR A 169 -3.76 -6.73 -12.79
CA THR A 169 -2.33 -6.95 -12.68
C THR A 169 -2.03 -8.44 -12.52
N MET A 170 -1.27 -9.00 -13.44
CA MET A 170 -0.72 -10.35 -13.31
C MET A 170 0.64 -10.29 -12.63
N TYR A 171 0.84 -11.12 -11.62
CA TYR A 171 2.10 -11.20 -10.89
C TYR A 171 2.90 -12.42 -11.35
N THR A 172 4.14 -12.17 -11.76
CA THR A 172 5.11 -13.24 -12.06
C THR A 172 6.05 -13.39 -10.86
N ASP A 173 6.30 -14.60 -10.40
CA ASP A 173 7.30 -14.85 -9.37
C ASP A 173 8.70 -14.55 -9.95
N ARG A 174 9.32 -13.52 -9.40
CA ARG A 174 10.68 -13.06 -9.76
C ARG A 174 11.67 -13.21 -8.62
N SER A 175 11.35 -14.01 -7.63
CA SER A 175 12.23 -14.26 -6.48
C SER A 175 13.61 -14.78 -6.90
N SER A 176 13.68 -15.58 -7.98
CA SER A 176 14.95 -16.05 -8.53
C SER A 176 15.82 -14.94 -9.14
N ASP A 177 15.21 -13.88 -9.66
CA ASP A 177 15.93 -12.75 -10.24
C ASP A 177 16.54 -11.88 -9.13
N ILE A 178 15.76 -11.61 -8.09
CA ILE A 178 16.21 -10.84 -6.91
C ILE A 178 17.38 -11.54 -6.21
N ASN A 179 17.28 -12.85 -6.03
CA ASN A 179 18.35 -13.65 -5.39
C ASN A 179 19.65 -13.61 -6.19
N LYS A 180 19.59 -13.59 -7.53
CA LYS A 180 20.78 -13.50 -8.39
C LYS A 180 21.48 -12.14 -8.29
N GLU A 181 20.74 -11.07 -8.14
CA GLU A 181 21.31 -9.72 -8.02
C GLU A 181 21.87 -9.45 -6.63
N ILE A 182 21.20 -9.93 -5.58
CA ILE A 182 21.67 -9.80 -4.19
C ILE A 182 22.95 -10.61 -3.96
N ILE A 183 23.03 -11.81 -4.52
CA ILE A 183 24.24 -12.66 -4.39
C ILE A 183 25.42 -12.10 -5.20
N LYS A 184 25.20 -11.38 -6.29
CA LYS A 184 26.26 -10.71 -7.07
C LYS A 184 26.71 -9.39 -6.47
N GLY A 185 25.91 -8.77 -5.63
CA GLY A 185 26.25 -7.58 -4.87
C GLY A 185 26.90 -7.90 -3.54
N GLU A 186 28.02 -8.61 -3.53
CA GLU A 186 28.95 -8.58 -2.39
C GLU A 186 29.41 -7.13 -2.22
N THR A 187 28.64 -6.35 -1.47
CA THR A 187 29.19 -5.15 -0.86
C THR A 187 30.28 -5.63 0.08
N LYS A 188 31.55 -5.42 -0.29
CA LYS A 188 32.67 -5.54 0.66
C LYS A 188 32.27 -4.72 1.88
N LYS A 189 31.78 -5.38 2.95
CA LYS A 189 31.53 -4.71 4.22
C LYS A 189 32.87 -4.14 4.65
N MET A 190 32.98 -2.80 4.65
CA MET A 190 34.19 -2.17 5.15
C MET A 190 34.33 -2.46 6.64
N ALA A 191 35.49 -2.96 7.04
CA ALA A 191 35.75 -3.27 8.42
C ALA A 191 35.63 -2.01 9.27
N LYS A 192 34.99 -2.12 10.43
CA LYS A 192 34.88 -1.01 11.39
C LYS A 192 35.82 -1.26 12.56
N TRP A 193 36.50 -0.23 12.98
CA TRP A 193 37.52 -0.27 14.02
C TRP A 193 37.24 0.80 15.07
N LYS A 194 37.21 0.45 16.34
CA LYS A 194 36.97 1.39 17.44
C LYS A 194 38.28 1.70 18.16
N CYS A 195 38.57 2.97 18.27
CA CYS A 195 39.72 3.43 19.08
C CYS A 195 39.39 3.17 20.57
N THR A 196 40.24 2.40 21.25
CA THR A 196 40.06 2.04 22.67
C THR A 196 40.35 3.23 23.60
N VAL A 197 41.00 4.30 23.09
CA VAL A 197 41.35 5.49 23.88
C VAL A 197 40.20 6.52 23.87
N CYS A 198 39.60 6.83 22.73
CA CYS A 198 38.62 7.94 22.62
C CYS A 198 37.26 7.50 22.05
N GLY A 199 37.08 6.21 21.67
CA GLY A 199 35.84 5.71 21.11
C GLY A 199 35.58 6.04 19.64
N TYR A 200 36.49 6.76 18.96
CA TYR A 200 36.34 7.06 17.53
C TYR A 200 36.22 5.79 16.69
N ILE A 201 35.30 5.77 15.75
CA ILE A 201 35.08 4.63 14.83
C ILE A 201 35.69 4.99 13.46
N HIS A 202 36.59 4.15 12.99
CA HIS A 202 37.14 4.19 11.65
C HIS A 202 36.47 3.13 10.78
N GLU A 203 36.00 3.50 9.59
CA GLU A 203 35.43 2.58 8.59
C GLU A 203 36.41 2.45 7.43
N GLY A 204 36.87 1.24 7.16
CA GLY A 204 37.83 0.93 6.11
C GLY A 204 38.91 -0.05 6.53
N GLU A 205 39.91 -0.19 5.66
CA GLU A 205 41.10 -0.99 5.97
C GLU A 205 41.99 -0.22 6.97
N MET A 206 42.50 -0.91 7.98
CA MET A 206 43.40 -0.35 8.97
C MET A 206 44.83 -0.55 8.48
N THR A 207 45.56 0.54 8.27
CA THR A 207 46.98 0.50 7.92
C THR A 207 47.84 0.65 9.17
N ASP A 208 49.06 0.12 9.17
CA ASP A 208 49.95 0.14 10.35
C ASP A 208 50.38 1.57 10.76
N ASP A 209 50.36 2.48 9.84
CA ASP A 209 50.71 3.89 10.03
C ASP A 209 49.50 4.78 10.40
N PHE A 210 48.29 4.20 10.49
CA PHE A 210 47.06 4.92 10.82
C PHE A 210 47.14 5.52 12.23
N LYS A 211 46.74 6.78 12.35
CA LYS A 211 46.62 7.48 13.63
C LYS A 211 45.19 8.01 13.81
N CYS A 212 44.66 7.81 14.97
CA CYS A 212 43.33 8.31 15.31
C CYS A 212 43.22 9.83 15.03
N PRO A 213 42.27 10.30 14.22
CA PRO A 213 42.13 11.72 13.92
C PRO A 213 41.78 12.56 15.17
N VAL A 214 41.18 11.93 16.17
CA VAL A 214 40.71 12.61 17.41
C VAL A 214 41.81 12.65 18.46
N CYS A 215 42.37 11.48 18.88
CA CYS A 215 43.30 11.42 20.00
C CYS A 215 44.74 11.06 19.61
N LYS A 216 45.03 10.92 18.30
CA LYS A 216 46.34 10.58 17.74
C LYS A 216 46.89 9.21 18.15
N ALA A 217 46.10 8.36 18.77
CA ALA A 217 46.48 7.01 19.13
C ALA A 217 46.87 6.19 17.89
N PRO A 218 47.88 5.32 17.94
CA PRO A 218 48.31 4.51 16.82
C PRO A 218 47.28 3.39 16.50
N ALA A 219 47.42 2.76 15.33
CA ALA A 219 46.58 1.66 14.85
C ALA A 219 46.46 0.51 15.87
N SER A 220 47.54 0.23 16.62
CA SER A 220 47.54 -0.81 17.68
C SER A 220 46.54 -0.57 18.84
N LYS A 221 45.96 0.62 18.91
CA LYS A 221 44.92 0.98 19.89
C LYS A 221 43.50 0.91 19.28
N PHE A 222 43.36 0.27 18.15
CA PHE A 222 42.05 0.01 17.54
C PHE A 222 41.70 -1.47 17.64
N GLU A 223 40.44 -1.70 18.04
CA GLU A 223 39.84 -3.04 18.08
C GLU A 223 38.86 -3.14 16.92
N LYS A 224 38.92 -4.24 16.18
CA LYS A 224 37.95 -4.54 15.14
C LYS A 224 36.57 -4.77 15.78
N ILE A 225 35.60 -3.98 15.36
CA ILE A 225 34.22 -4.22 15.76
C ILE A 225 33.75 -5.44 14.94
N GLU A 226 33.65 -6.59 15.60
CA GLU A 226 32.91 -7.71 15.02
C GLU A 226 31.42 -7.34 15.11
N GLU A 227 30.84 -6.94 13.98
CA GLU A 227 29.39 -6.91 13.87
C GLU A 227 28.94 -8.35 14.02
N VAL A 228 28.45 -8.71 15.21
CA VAL A 228 27.65 -9.91 15.37
C VAL A 228 26.47 -9.68 14.42
N PRO A 229 26.30 -10.49 13.37
CA PRO A 229 25.18 -10.28 12.45
C PRO A 229 23.92 -10.30 13.31
N ALA A 230 23.13 -9.23 13.24
CA ALA A 230 21.87 -9.16 13.97
C ALA A 230 21.11 -10.41 13.56
N LYS A 231 20.98 -11.34 14.50
CA LYS A 231 20.43 -12.66 14.21
C LYS A 231 19.00 -12.42 13.78
N ASN A 232 18.72 -12.63 12.48
CA ASN A 232 17.37 -12.44 11.98
C ASN A 232 16.39 -13.23 12.86
N PRO A 233 15.55 -12.59 13.68
CA PRO A 233 14.69 -13.28 14.64
C PRO A 233 13.63 -14.14 13.93
N PHE A 234 13.47 -13.96 12.63
CA PHE A 234 12.49 -14.65 11.80
C PHE A 234 13.12 -15.68 10.86
N ALA A 235 14.43 -15.95 10.96
CA ALA A 235 15.13 -16.87 10.06
C ALA A 235 14.44 -18.23 9.96
N GLY A 236 14.15 -18.67 8.74
CA GLY A 236 13.46 -19.94 8.44
C GLY A 236 11.96 -19.94 8.72
N THR A 237 11.37 -18.83 9.14
CA THR A 237 9.94 -18.73 9.43
C THR A 237 9.13 -18.24 8.23
N LYS A 238 7.81 -18.48 8.25
CA LYS A 238 6.87 -17.88 7.29
C LYS A 238 6.87 -16.36 7.36
N THR A 239 7.17 -15.78 8.52
CA THR A 239 7.28 -14.34 8.71
C THR A 239 8.44 -13.77 7.90
N GLU A 240 9.57 -14.42 7.86
CA GLU A 240 10.69 -14.03 7.03
C GLU A 240 10.30 -13.99 5.54
N LYS A 241 9.66 -15.05 5.06
CA LYS A 241 9.16 -15.11 3.69
C LYS A 241 8.20 -13.95 3.37
N ASN A 242 7.25 -13.70 4.27
CA ASN A 242 6.27 -12.61 4.08
C ASN A 242 6.95 -11.22 4.09
N LEU A 243 7.99 -11.02 4.90
CA LEU A 243 8.76 -9.76 4.90
C LEU A 243 9.53 -9.57 3.59
N TRP A 244 10.05 -10.66 3.00
CA TRP A 244 10.67 -10.62 1.68
C TRP A 244 9.68 -10.28 0.57
N GLU A 245 8.52 -10.90 0.58
CA GLU A 245 7.46 -10.63 -0.39
C GLU A 245 6.99 -9.17 -0.30
N ALA A 246 6.81 -8.65 0.93
CA ALA A 246 6.47 -7.25 1.14
C ALA A 246 7.58 -6.30 0.65
N PHE A 247 8.84 -6.58 0.96
CA PHE A 247 9.99 -5.80 0.48
C PHE A 247 10.06 -5.78 -1.05
N ALA A 248 9.85 -6.94 -1.68
CA ALA A 248 9.85 -7.05 -3.15
C ALA A 248 8.72 -6.23 -3.77
N GLY A 249 7.51 -6.27 -3.18
CA GLY A 249 6.37 -5.48 -3.62
C GLY A 249 6.61 -3.97 -3.58
N GLU A 250 7.10 -3.45 -2.44
CA GLU A 250 7.42 -2.03 -2.27
C GLU A 250 8.54 -1.58 -3.23
N SER A 251 9.56 -2.41 -3.40
CA SER A 251 10.67 -2.13 -4.32
C SER A 251 10.23 -2.10 -5.78
N GLN A 252 9.29 -2.96 -6.16
CA GLN A 252 8.73 -3.00 -7.50
C GLN A 252 7.82 -1.79 -7.76
N ALA A 253 6.98 -1.41 -6.79
CA ALA A 253 6.13 -0.23 -6.86
C ALA A 253 6.98 1.03 -7.07
N ARG A 254 8.06 1.18 -6.30
CA ARG A 254 9.03 2.25 -6.46
C ARG A 254 9.53 2.38 -7.91
N ASN A 255 10.02 1.29 -8.49
CA ASN A 255 10.54 1.33 -9.86
C ASN A 255 9.47 1.73 -10.89
N LYS A 256 8.21 1.30 -10.71
CA LYS A 256 7.10 1.72 -11.56
C LYS A 256 6.86 3.23 -11.47
N TYR A 257 6.85 3.79 -10.27
CA TYR A 257 6.64 5.23 -10.08
C TYR A 257 7.77 6.07 -10.69
N THR A 258 9.03 5.66 -10.55
CA THR A 258 10.15 6.29 -11.26
C THR A 258 9.93 6.30 -12.78
N TYR A 259 9.44 5.18 -13.32
CA TYR A 259 9.17 5.05 -14.74
C TYR A 259 8.02 5.95 -15.19
N PHE A 260 6.92 5.97 -14.44
CA PHE A 260 5.77 6.83 -14.72
C PHE A 260 6.13 8.31 -14.61
N ALA A 261 6.94 8.69 -13.63
CA ALA A 261 7.47 10.05 -13.52
C ALA A 261 8.26 10.46 -14.77
N SER A 262 9.11 9.56 -15.27
CA SER A 262 9.89 9.81 -16.49
C SER A 262 9.01 9.98 -17.72
N VAL A 263 7.98 9.15 -17.87
CA VAL A 263 7.01 9.25 -18.98
C VAL A 263 6.22 10.55 -18.87
N ALA A 264 5.67 10.85 -17.70
CA ALA A 264 4.91 12.08 -17.44
C ALA A 264 5.75 13.33 -17.76
N LYS A 265 7.00 13.34 -17.31
CA LYS A 265 7.92 14.46 -17.59
C LYS A 265 8.19 14.65 -19.07
N LYS A 266 8.44 13.57 -19.81
CA LYS A 266 8.63 13.62 -21.27
C LYS A 266 7.39 14.09 -22.01
N ALA A 267 6.21 13.83 -21.46
CA ALA A 267 4.93 14.29 -21.99
C ALA A 267 4.56 15.75 -21.57
N GLY A 268 5.41 16.39 -20.76
CA GLY A 268 5.19 17.78 -20.31
C GLY A 268 4.34 17.91 -19.04
N TYR A 269 4.00 16.80 -18.36
CA TYR A 269 3.18 16.78 -17.15
C TYR A 269 4.04 16.87 -15.88
N GLU A 270 4.68 18.00 -15.62
CA GLU A 270 5.64 18.18 -14.53
C GLU A 270 5.04 17.91 -13.15
N GLN A 271 3.78 18.30 -12.89
CA GLN A 271 3.13 18.06 -11.60
C GLN A 271 2.84 16.58 -11.37
N ILE A 272 2.40 15.88 -12.40
CA ILE A 272 2.17 14.42 -12.34
C ILE A 272 3.50 13.70 -12.12
N ALA A 273 4.56 14.12 -12.80
CA ALA A 273 5.90 13.58 -12.58
C ALA A 273 6.37 13.79 -11.13
N ALA A 274 6.13 14.96 -10.55
CA ALA A 274 6.47 15.25 -9.16
C ALA A 274 5.72 14.37 -8.16
N ILE A 275 4.43 14.11 -8.39
CA ILE A 275 3.62 13.21 -7.56
C ILE A 275 4.19 11.78 -7.60
N PHE A 276 4.51 11.27 -8.78
CA PHE A 276 5.12 9.95 -8.92
C PHE A 276 6.48 9.86 -8.23
N LEU A 277 7.33 10.88 -8.30
CA LEU A 277 8.62 10.91 -7.61
C LEU A 277 8.45 10.95 -6.08
N GLN A 278 7.45 11.69 -5.58
CA GLN A 278 7.15 11.69 -4.15
C GLN A 278 6.65 10.33 -3.66
N THR A 279 5.84 9.65 -4.45
CA THR A 279 5.38 8.29 -4.16
C THR A 279 6.53 7.29 -4.19
N ASP A 280 7.46 7.43 -5.15
CA ASP A 280 8.69 6.64 -5.24
C ASP A 280 9.53 6.68 -3.95
N GLU A 281 9.71 7.86 -3.37
CA GLU A 281 10.47 8.05 -2.12
C GLU A 281 9.74 7.41 -0.91
N ASN A 282 8.41 7.44 -0.88
CA ASN A 282 7.62 6.75 0.15
C ASN A 282 7.81 5.24 0.08
N GLU A 283 7.75 4.65 -1.12
CA GLU A 283 7.93 3.21 -1.30
C GLU A 283 9.35 2.76 -0.94
N LYS A 284 10.35 3.60 -1.19
CA LYS A 284 11.73 3.37 -0.74
C LYS A 284 11.83 3.27 0.79
N GLU A 285 11.19 4.16 1.54
CA GLU A 285 11.19 4.09 3.00
C GLU A 285 10.37 2.88 3.52
N HIS A 286 9.30 2.50 2.83
CA HIS A 286 8.56 1.28 3.14
C HIS A 286 9.44 0.03 2.98
N ALA A 287 10.10 -0.12 1.85
CA ALA A 287 11.02 -1.22 1.58
C ALA A 287 12.15 -1.27 2.63
N LYS A 288 12.78 -0.14 2.93
CA LYS A 288 13.81 -0.02 3.96
C LYS A 288 13.34 -0.46 5.34
N ASN A 289 12.11 -0.12 5.73
CA ASN A 289 11.55 -0.55 7.01
C ASN A 289 11.31 -2.07 7.06
N ARG A 290 10.87 -2.69 5.97
CA ARG A 290 10.73 -4.16 5.87
C ARG A 290 12.08 -4.85 6.01
N PHE A 291 13.09 -4.30 5.35
CA PHE A 291 14.45 -4.81 5.41
C PHE A 291 15.04 -4.75 6.83
N LYS A 292 14.95 -3.59 7.48
CA LYS A 292 15.39 -3.40 8.87
C LYS A 292 14.68 -4.29 9.88
N THR A 293 13.38 -4.58 9.67
CA THR A 293 12.62 -5.47 10.56
C THR A 293 13.19 -6.90 10.59
N ARG A 294 13.91 -7.30 9.56
CA ARG A 294 14.60 -8.59 9.50
C ARG A 294 15.92 -8.61 10.27
N GLY A 295 16.41 -7.46 10.74
CA GLY A 295 17.70 -7.35 11.43
C GLY A 295 18.89 -7.23 10.47
N GLU A 296 18.64 -6.76 9.25
CA GLU A 296 19.65 -6.50 8.20
C GLU A 296 19.88 -5.01 7.93
#